data_a2a8e11d5f125f62a68a3ade0a5a70a6
#
_entry.id   a2a8e11d5f125f62a68a3ade0a5a70a6
#
_cell.length_a   1.000
_cell.length_b   1.000
_cell.length_c   1.000
_cell.angle_alpha   90.00
_cell.angle_beta   90.00
_cell.angle_gamma   90.00
#
_symmetry.space_group_name_H-M   'P 1'
#
loop_
_entity.id
_entity.type
_entity.pdbx_description
1 polymer ?
#
loop_
_entity_poly.entity_id
_entity_poly.type
_entity_poly.pdbx_seq_one_letter_code
_entity_poly.pdbx_strand_id
1 'polypeptide(L)'
;MASILIVEDSRFLRVASERALTKAGFTVITTSDGEEALRVAIDKIPDLILLDMLLPKLAGQEVLRQLKANNATAHIPVVVLSSLSQANAEKLKEDGAVAYFEKSHLLLEGSPDLLVKTIEKILARHRKESSSLAARSQD
;
A
#
# COMPACT_ATOMS: atom_id res chain seq x y z
N MET A 1 -6.45 -2.44 -15.66
CA MET A 1 -6.03 -3.23 -14.51
C MET A 1 -5.48 -2.34 -13.42
N ALA A 2 -5.72 -2.69 -12.17
CA ALA A 2 -5.24 -1.89 -11.06
C ALA A 2 -3.72 -1.97 -10.95
N SER A 3 -3.10 -0.86 -10.61
CA SER A 3 -1.66 -0.77 -10.38
C SER A 3 -1.35 -0.67 -8.89
N ILE A 4 -0.33 -1.41 -8.47
CA ILE A 4 0.11 -1.48 -7.08
C ILE A 4 1.57 -1.02 -7.01
N LEU A 5 1.86 -0.06 -6.15
CA LEU A 5 3.23 0.32 -5.83
C LEU A 5 3.66 -0.44 -4.59
N ILE A 6 4.72 -1.22 -4.71
CA ILE A 6 5.32 -1.94 -3.57
C ILE A 6 6.55 -1.15 -3.13
N VAL A 7 6.59 -0.78 -1.84
CA VAL A 7 7.73 -0.11 -1.23
C VAL A 7 8.30 -1.04 -0.18
N GLU A 8 9.39 -1.72 -0.52
CA GLU A 8 9.97 -2.77 0.33
C GLU A 8 11.47 -2.85 0.12
N ASP A 9 12.23 -2.70 1.20
CA ASP A 9 13.68 -2.78 1.19
C ASP A 9 14.19 -4.21 1.03
N SER A 10 13.53 -5.19 1.64
CA SER A 10 13.92 -6.59 1.53
C SER A 10 13.66 -7.11 0.12
N ARG A 11 14.72 -7.51 -0.57
CA ARG A 11 14.60 -8.07 -1.92
C ARG A 11 13.71 -9.31 -1.94
N PHE A 12 13.86 -10.17 -0.93
CA PHE A 12 13.06 -11.39 -0.83
C PHE A 12 11.56 -11.09 -0.77
N LEU A 13 11.16 -10.19 0.13
CA LEU A 13 9.76 -9.82 0.29
C LEU A 13 9.23 -9.05 -0.91
N ARG A 14 10.06 -8.16 -1.47
CA ARG A 14 9.68 -7.37 -2.64
C ARG A 14 9.38 -8.27 -3.83
N VAL A 15 10.27 -9.21 -4.12
CA VAL A 15 10.10 -10.15 -5.24
C VAL A 15 8.90 -11.07 -5.00
N ALA A 16 8.75 -11.60 -3.79
CA ALA A 16 7.64 -12.49 -3.45
C ALA A 16 6.30 -11.77 -3.61
N SER A 17 6.21 -10.55 -3.11
CA SER A 17 4.98 -9.75 -3.21
C SER A 17 4.68 -9.39 -4.66
N GLU A 18 5.69 -8.99 -5.41
CA GLU A 18 5.54 -8.67 -6.83
C GLU A 18 5.00 -9.86 -7.61
N ARG A 19 5.55 -11.04 -7.39
CA ARG A 19 5.11 -12.26 -8.09
C ARG A 19 3.66 -12.60 -7.75
N ALA A 20 3.30 -12.54 -6.47
CA ALA A 20 1.95 -12.85 -6.03
C ALA A 20 0.92 -11.91 -6.66
N LEU A 21 1.21 -10.62 -6.65
CA LEU A 21 0.29 -9.61 -7.17
C LEU A 21 0.23 -9.63 -8.70
N THR A 22 1.35 -9.83 -9.35
CA THR A 22 1.39 -9.96 -10.82
C THR A 22 0.59 -11.18 -11.26
N LYS A 23 0.72 -12.30 -10.55
CA LYS A 23 -0.03 -13.52 -10.84
C LYS A 23 -1.53 -13.31 -10.67
N ALA A 24 -1.91 -12.44 -9.73
CA ALA A 24 -3.33 -12.12 -9.50
C ALA A 24 -3.89 -11.13 -10.53
N GLY A 25 -3.08 -10.63 -11.45
CA GLY A 25 -3.53 -9.76 -12.53
C GLY A 25 -3.25 -8.28 -12.34
N PHE A 26 -2.55 -7.89 -11.28
CA PHE A 26 -2.21 -6.49 -11.04
C PHE A 26 -0.98 -6.06 -11.82
N THR A 27 -0.93 -4.78 -12.17
CA THR A 27 0.29 -4.15 -12.68
C THR A 27 1.09 -3.71 -11.46
N VAL A 28 2.35 -4.13 -11.36
CA VAL A 28 3.16 -3.90 -10.16
C VAL A 28 4.35 -3.00 -10.48
N ILE A 29 4.56 -1.99 -9.64
CA ILE A 29 5.74 -1.13 -9.66
C ILE A 29 6.44 -1.34 -8.32
N THR A 30 7.76 -1.51 -8.33
CA THR A 30 8.52 -1.73 -7.10
C THR A 30 9.50 -0.61 -6.84
N THR A 31 9.66 -0.27 -5.55
CA THR A 31 10.67 0.66 -5.08
C THR A 31 11.29 0.10 -3.81
N SER A 32 12.49 0.53 -3.47
CA SER A 32 13.24 -0.01 -2.33
C SER A 32 13.54 1.02 -1.24
N ASP A 33 13.20 2.29 -1.44
CA ASP A 33 13.39 3.32 -0.42
C ASP A 33 12.24 4.34 -0.46
N GLY A 34 12.14 5.11 0.64
CA GLY A 34 11.02 6.03 0.83
C GLY A 34 11.04 7.24 -0.10
N GLU A 35 12.22 7.76 -0.44
CA GLU A 35 12.32 8.92 -1.34
C GLU A 35 11.87 8.55 -2.75
N GLU A 36 12.35 7.42 -3.25
CA GLU A 36 11.93 6.91 -4.56
C GLU A 36 10.44 6.64 -4.58
N ALA A 37 9.91 6.07 -3.50
CA ALA A 37 8.48 5.77 -3.40
C ALA A 37 7.61 7.02 -3.57
N LEU A 38 7.98 8.13 -2.92
CA LEU A 38 7.23 9.38 -3.03
C LEU A 38 7.24 9.90 -4.46
N ARG A 39 8.40 9.90 -5.09
CA ARG A 39 8.54 10.37 -6.47
C ARG A 39 7.71 9.53 -7.42
N VAL A 40 7.79 8.20 -7.29
CA VAL A 40 7.04 7.29 -8.15
C VAL A 40 5.54 7.40 -7.91
N ALA A 41 5.11 7.54 -6.65
CA ALA A 41 3.69 7.69 -6.34
C ALA A 41 3.09 8.94 -6.97
N ILE A 42 3.82 10.05 -6.95
CA ILE A 42 3.38 11.30 -7.56
C ILE A 42 3.37 11.20 -9.09
N ASP A 43 4.38 10.55 -9.66
CA ASP A 43 4.50 10.41 -11.10
C ASP A 43 3.50 9.42 -11.70
N LYS A 44 3.33 8.27 -11.06
CA LYS A 44 2.52 7.16 -11.61
C LYS A 44 1.10 7.07 -11.06
N ILE A 45 0.82 7.68 -9.92
CA ILE A 45 -0.49 7.65 -9.26
C ILE A 45 -1.05 6.22 -9.23
N PRO A 46 -0.43 5.29 -8.47
CA PRO A 46 -0.92 3.92 -8.40
C PRO A 46 -2.30 3.83 -7.73
N ASP A 47 -3.00 2.74 -7.93
CA ASP A 47 -4.31 2.51 -7.33
C ASP A 47 -4.22 2.14 -5.86
N LEU A 48 -3.09 1.59 -5.44
CA LEU A 48 -2.84 1.20 -4.06
C LEU A 48 -1.34 1.17 -3.80
N ILE A 49 -0.93 1.48 -2.58
CA ILE A 49 0.47 1.44 -2.16
C ILE A 49 0.62 0.42 -1.03
N LEU A 50 1.54 -0.52 -1.20
CA LEU A 50 1.93 -1.49 -0.18
C LEU A 50 3.25 -1.00 0.40
N LEU A 51 3.25 -0.54 1.64
CA LEU A 51 4.32 0.24 2.24
C LEU A 51 4.93 -0.46 3.46
N ASP A 52 6.24 -0.72 3.39
CA ASP A 52 7.01 -1.19 4.54
C ASP A 52 7.32 -0.02 5.47
N MET A 53 7.24 -0.25 6.79
CA MET A 53 7.55 0.78 7.77
C MET A 53 9.04 0.99 7.96
N LEU A 54 9.86 -0.04 7.76
CA LEU A 54 11.31 0.05 7.94
C LEU A 54 11.99 0.20 6.57
N LEU A 55 12.25 1.44 6.20
CA LEU A 55 12.85 1.78 4.91
C LEU A 55 14.12 2.60 5.10
N PRO A 56 15.10 2.47 4.18
CA PRO A 56 16.22 3.38 4.16
C PRO A 56 15.80 4.75 3.62
N LYS A 57 16.63 5.75 3.90
CA LYS A 57 16.50 7.16 3.47
C LYS A 57 15.31 7.89 4.09
N LEU A 58 14.11 7.34 4.02
CA LEU A 58 12.93 7.97 4.58
C LEU A 58 12.04 6.89 5.18
N ALA A 59 11.78 6.98 6.49
CA ALA A 59 10.99 5.98 7.20
C ALA A 59 9.57 5.87 6.63
N GLY A 60 9.02 4.67 6.66
CA GLY A 60 7.67 4.41 6.11
C GLY A 60 6.60 5.30 6.69
N GLN A 61 6.67 5.61 7.99
CA GLN A 61 5.70 6.49 8.64
C GLN A 61 5.72 7.89 8.03
N GLU A 62 6.91 8.41 7.71
CA GLU A 62 7.04 9.71 7.08
C GLU A 62 6.57 9.67 5.62
N VAL A 63 6.81 8.56 4.90
CA VAL A 63 6.28 8.37 3.56
C VAL A 63 4.75 8.44 3.60
N LEU A 64 4.13 7.74 4.55
CA LEU A 64 2.69 7.74 4.71
C LEU A 64 2.15 9.15 4.95
N ARG A 65 2.78 9.90 5.84
CA ARG A 65 2.37 11.28 6.13
C ARG A 65 2.46 12.16 4.90
N GLN A 66 3.55 12.08 4.16
CA GLN A 66 3.73 12.90 2.97
C GLN A 66 2.76 12.51 1.85
N LEU A 67 2.47 11.22 1.68
CA LEU A 67 1.45 10.77 0.74
C LEU A 67 0.09 11.36 1.06
N LYS A 68 -0.29 11.37 2.33
CA LYS A 68 -1.60 11.88 2.77
C LYS A 68 -1.68 13.41 2.78
N ALA A 69 -0.54 14.07 2.89
CA ALA A 69 -0.47 15.54 2.84
C ALA A 69 -0.47 16.10 1.42
N ASN A 70 -0.17 15.28 0.41
CA ASN A 70 -0.12 15.70 -0.98
C ASN A 70 -1.45 15.42 -1.67
N ASN A 71 -2.08 16.45 -2.23
CA ASN A 71 -3.39 16.32 -2.88
C ASN A 71 -3.38 15.30 -4.03
N ALA A 72 -2.26 15.12 -4.71
CA ALA A 72 -2.15 14.18 -5.82
C ALA A 72 -2.21 12.71 -5.35
N THR A 73 -1.77 12.42 -4.12
CA THR A 73 -1.66 11.06 -3.60
C THR A 73 -2.53 10.77 -2.38
N ALA A 74 -3.17 11.79 -1.81
CA ALA A 74 -3.94 11.65 -0.57
C ALA A 74 -5.07 10.62 -0.68
N HIS A 75 -5.65 10.44 -1.85
CA HIS A 75 -6.75 9.51 -2.10
C HIS A 75 -6.32 8.07 -2.28
N ILE A 76 -5.01 7.81 -2.46
CA ILE A 76 -4.51 6.46 -2.72
C ILE A 76 -4.53 5.65 -1.41
N PRO A 77 -5.22 4.48 -1.39
CA PRO A 77 -5.19 3.65 -0.19
C PRO A 77 -3.80 3.07 0.05
N VAL A 78 -3.35 3.15 1.30
CA VAL A 78 -2.03 2.64 1.71
C VAL A 78 -2.22 1.47 2.67
N VAL A 79 -1.66 0.33 2.31
CA VAL A 79 -1.61 -0.86 3.16
C VAL A 79 -0.21 -0.95 3.73
N VAL A 80 -0.10 -1.03 5.04
CA VAL A 80 1.19 -1.04 5.73
C VAL A 80 1.63 -2.46 6.05
N LEU A 81 2.89 -2.77 5.74
CA LEU A 81 3.56 -3.99 6.17
C LEU A 81 4.57 -3.64 7.26
N SER A 82 4.56 -4.39 8.35
CA SER A 82 5.48 -4.11 9.44
C SER A 82 5.86 -5.37 10.19
N SER A 83 7.10 -5.41 10.68
CA SER A 83 7.56 -6.42 11.62
C SER A 83 7.21 -6.04 13.06
N LEU A 84 6.65 -4.84 13.27
CA LEU A 84 6.27 -4.35 14.58
C LEU A 84 4.94 -4.96 15.04
N SER A 85 4.73 -4.97 16.34
CA SER A 85 3.52 -5.53 16.94
C SER A 85 2.29 -4.69 16.60
N GLN A 86 1.09 -5.28 16.81
CA GLN A 86 -0.19 -4.60 16.58
C GLN A 86 -0.40 -3.34 17.42
N ALA A 87 0.44 -3.11 18.44
CA ALA A 87 0.33 -1.93 19.30
C ALA A 87 0.39 -0.62 18.50
N ASN A 88 1.03 -0.62 17.33
CA ASN A 88 1.16 0.57 16.49
C ASN A 88 0.11 0.67 15.38
N ALA A 89 -0.77 -0.32 15.25
CA ALA A 89 -1.74 -0.36 14.16
C ALA A 89 -2.71 0.81 14.19
N GLU A 90 -3.18 1.19 15.38
CA GLU A 90 -4.11 2.31 15.51
C GLU A 90 -3.48 3.64 15.10
N LYS A 91 -2.23 3.85 15.50
CA LYS A 91 -1.51 5.07 15.11
C LYS A 91 -1.33 5.15 13.60
N LEU A 92 -1.04 4.02 12.96
CA LEU A 92 -0.88 3.97 11.50
C LEU A 92 -2.20 4.27 10.79
N LYS A 93 -3.32 3.80 11.34
CA LYS A 93 -4.64 4.14 10.82
C LYS A 93 -4.95 5.62 10.98
N GLU A 94 -4.58 6.21 12.12
CA GLU A 94 -4.73 7.65 12.35
C GLU A 94 -3.90 8.45 11.34
N ASP A 95 -2.72 7.97 10.98
CA ASP A 95 -1.85 8.60 9.99
C ASP A 95 -2.35 8.37 8.54
N GLY A 96 -3.40 7.58 8.35
CA GLY A 96 -4.06 7.42 7.07
C GLY A 96 -3.97 6.05 6.41
N ALA A 97 -3.36 5.05 7.05
CA ALA A 97 -3.31 3.70 6.50
C ALA A 97 -4.69 3.04 6.55
N VAL A 98 -5.08 2.34 5.48
CA VAL A 98 -6.39 1.66 5.43
C VAL A 98 -6.34 0.26 6.00
N ALA A 99 -5.14 -0.34 6.06
CA ALA A 99 -4.95 -1.68 6.60
C ALA A 99 -3.51 -1.86 7.06
N TYR A 100 -3.31 -2.85 7.90
CA TYR A 100 -2.02 -3.16 8.50
C TYR A 100 -1.81 -4.68 8.47
N PHE A 101 -0.62 -5.11 8.04
CA PHE A 101 -0.22 -6.51 8.04
C PHE A 101 1.10 -6.70 8.76
N GLU A 102 1.20 -7.72 9.58
CA GLU A 102 2.47 -8.14 10.14
C GLU A 102 3.21 -8.99 9.11
N LYS A 103 4.47 -8.68 8.85
CA LYS A 103 5.30 -9.43 7.91
C LYS A 103 5.40 -10.91 8.28
N SER A 104 5.43 -11.23 9.58
CA SER A 104 5.50 -12.61 10.05
C SER A 104 4.32 -13.46 9.57
N HIS A 105 3.13 -12.88 9.50
CA HIS A 105 1.94 -13.61 9.04
C HIS A 105 2.06 -13.96 7.55
N LEU A 106 2.66 -13.09 6.75
CA LEU A 106 2.86 -13.36 5.33
C LEU A 106 3.92 -14.41 5.07
N LEU A 107 4.96 -14.48 5.94
CA LEU A 107 6.08 -15.40 5.77
C LEU A 107 5.81 -16.77 6.38
N LEU A 108 5.24 -16.81 7.59
CA LEU A 108 5.07 -18.07 8.35
C LEU A 108 3.85 -18.87 7.94
N GLU A 109 2.77 -18.20 7.58
CA GLU A 109 1.56 -18.88 7.13
C GLU A 109 1.61 -19.20 5.63
N GLY A 110 2.68 -18.77 4.97
CA GLY A 110 3.03 -19.22 3.63
C GLY A 110 2.04 -18.88 2.52
N SER A 111 1.07 -18.03 2.80
CA SER A 111 0.04 -17.76 1.81
C SER A 111 0.00 -16.29 1.40
N PRO A 112 0.50 -15.96 0.22
CA PRO A 112 0.29 -14.63 -0.35
C PRO A 112 -1.18 -14.37 -0.69
N ASP A 113 -2.02 -15.40 -0.64
CA ASP A 113 -3.45 -15.30 -0.97
C ASP A 113 -4.19 -14.34 -0.07
N LEU A 114 -3.85 -14.29 1.22
CA LEU A 114 -4.49 -13.36 2.15
C LEU A 114 -4.20 -11.91 1.76
N LEU A 115 -2.96 -11.62 1.39
CA LEU A 115 -2.56 -10.29 0.94
C LEU A 115 -3.34 -9.91 -0.32
N VAL A 116 -3.38 -10.80 -1.32
CA VAL A 116 -4.09 -10.56 -2.57
C VAL A 116 -5.58 -10.30 -2.31
N LYS A 117 -6.22 -11.14 -1.51
CA LYS A 117 -7.65 -10.99 -1.21
C LYS A 117 -7.95 -9.69 -0.49
N THR A 118 -7.10 -9.30 0.46
CA THR A 118 -7.28 -8.06 1.19
C THR A 118 -7.14 -6.86 0.27
N ILE A 119 -6.14 -6.87 -0.62
CA ILE A 119 -5.94 -5.80 -1.59
C ILE A 119 -7.14 -5.70 -2.53
N GLU A 120 -7.66 -6.83 -3.01
CA GLU A 120 -8.84 -6.85 -3.88
C GLU A 120 -10.05 -6.23 -3.17
N LYS A 121 -10.26 -6.55 -1.90
CA LYS A 121 -11.37 -5.99 -1.11
C LYS A 121 -11.21 -4.48 -0.92
N ILE A 122 -10.01 -4.02 -0.62
CA ILE A 122 -9.74 -2.60 -0.43
C ILE A 122 -9.98 -1.83 -1.72
N LEU A 123 -9.51 -2.34 -2.85
CA LEU A 123 -9.69 -1.70 -4.15
C LEU A 123 -11.17 -1.65 -4.54
N ALA A 124 -11.92 -2.73 -4.30
CA ALA A 124 -13.34 -2.76 -4.60
C ALA A 124 -14.11 -1.74 -3.76
N ARG A 125 -13.80 -1.65 -2.47
CA ARG A 125 -14.42 -0.70 -1.55
C ARG A 125 -14.08 0.75 -1.95
N HIS A 126 -12.83 1.00 -2.27
CA HIS A 126 -12.35 2.33 -2.68
C HIS A 126 -13.02 2.79 -3.97
N ARG A 127 -13.17 1.93 -4.97
CA ARG A 127 -13.89 2.24 -6.20
C ARG A 127 -15.34 2.58 -5.94
N LYS A 128 -15.99 1.83 -5.04
CA LYS A 128 -17.38 2.05 -4.68
C LYS A 128 -17.58 3.41 -4.03
N GLU A 129 -16.68 3.78 -3.11
CA GLU A 129 -16.72 5.08 -2.45
C GLU A 129 -16.48 6.22 -3.45
N SER A 130 -15.50 6.07 -4.34
CA SER A 130 -15.22 7.05 -5.38
C SER A 130 -16.40 7.23 -6.32
N SER A 131 -17.04 6.14 -6.75
CA SER A 131 -18.24 6.19 -7.59
C SER A 131 -19.39 6.90 -6.88
N SER A 132 -19.58 6.61 -5.60
CA SER A 132 -20.62 7.22 -4.78
C SER A 132 -20.40 8.74 -4.66
N LEU A 133 -19.15 9.17 -4.42
CA LEU A 133 -18.80 10.58 -4.34
C LEU A 133 -18.99 11.28 -5.67
N ALA A 134 -18.58 10.64 -6.77
CA ALA A 134 -18.75 11.19 -8.11
C ALA A 134 -20.24 11.37 -8.46
N ALA A 135 -21.07 10.41 -8.09
CA ALA A 135 -22.52 10.49 -8.31
C ALA A 135 -23.14 11.64 -7.52
N ARG A 136 -22.69 11.86 -6.29
CA ARG A 136 -23.17 12.96 -5.45
C ARG A 136 -22.77 14.34 -6.01
N SER A 137 -21.59 14.44 -6.59
CA SER A 137 -21.11 15.72 -7.12
C SER A 137 -21.79 16.15 -8.42
N GLN A 138 -22.54 15.25 -9.07
CA GLN A 138 -23.30 15.55 -10.29
C GLN A 138 -24.71 16.04 -10.02
N ASP A 139 -25.14 15.96 -8.81
CA ASP A 139 -26.42 16.46 -8.37
C ASP A 139 -26.29 17.90 -7.85
#